data_e90428eeb5f0e7ef5c7b3e33f750ca6b
#
_entry.id   e90428eeb5f0e7ef5c7b3e33f750ca6b
#
_cell.length_a   1.000
_cell.length_b   1.000
_cell.length_c   1.000
_cell.angle_alpha   90.00
_cell.angle_beta   90.00
_cell.angle_gamma   90.00
#
_symmetry.space_group_name_H-M   'P 1'
#
loop_
_entity.id
_entity.type
_entity.pdbx_description
1 polymer ?
#
loop_
_entity_poly.entity_id
_entity_poly.type
_entity_poly.pdbx_seq_one_letter_code
_entity_poly.pdbx_strand_id
1 'polypeptide(L)'
;MNNSYSSISVIGAGAWGTAIASTLSKNQNFINLWAKELEVTNSINTKNENTLFLPDIKLSPKIKAHNDFKFLEISDLLFFVTPAQYFRQTLENISNAINKNVPIVLCSKGVEIKTLKLMSEIANNVLPSNPVAVLSGPSFAVDVANNLPTALTLACEDSDIRKKIAETINSAEFRIYQSQDIIGAQIGGATKNIIAIASGVVYGKGLGDSARSALIARGYFEITQLAKAMGGKERTLTGLSGMGDLILTCNSQTSRNFTLGMKLGKGMNINEATNGLTSIAEGMFSTKAIVQLAKIHNVTMPITESINKLINNESNIDSIIEELLSRPLKEES
;
A
#
# COMPACT_ATOMS: atom_id res chain seq x y z
N MET A 1 -24.49 -22.90 -6.97
CA MET A 1 -23.32 -22.57 -7.83
C MET A 1 -22.22 -22.03 -6.92
N ASN A 2 -21.00 -22.56 -7.03
CA ASN A 2 -19.87 -22.09 -6.20
C ASN A 2 -19.64 -20.60 -6.48
N ASN A 3 -19.91 -19.74 -5.50
CA ASN A 3 -19.86 -18.28 -5.63
C ASN A 3 -18.45 -17.74 -5.33
N SER A 4 -17.41 -18.58 -5.38
CA SER A 4 -16.02 -18.22 -5.10
C SER A 4 -15.12 -18.41 -6.31
N TYR A 5 -14.04 -17.64 -6.38
CA TYR A 5 -12.94 -17.84 -7.33
C TYR A 5 -12.13 -19.07 -6.92
N SER A 6 -11.62 -19.83 -7.90
CA SER A 6 -10.96 -21.13 -7.69
C SER A 6 -9.48 -21.16 -8.08
N SER A 7 -9.09 -20.30 -9.03
CA SER A 7 -7.72 -20.21 -9.55
C SER A 7 -7.17 -18.81 -9.29
N ILE A 8 -6.60 -18.63 -8.09
CA ILE A 8 -6.12 -17.32 -7.63
C ILE A 8 -4.63 -17.20 -7.84
N SER A 9 -4.22 -16.04 -8.38
CA SER A 9 -2.81 -15.73 -8.60
C SER A 9 -2.42 -14.41 -7.96
N VAL A 10 -1.23 -14.37 -7.39
CA VAL A 10 -0.64 -13.19 -6.74
C VAL A 10 0.61 -12.77 -7.50
N ILE A 11 0.65 -11.53 -8.00
CA ILE A 11 1.74 -10.97 -8.76
C ILE A 11 2.59 -10.08 -7.86
N GLY A 12 3.74 -10.62 -7.45
CA GLY A 12 4.69 -9.96 -6.55
C GLY A 12 4.86 -10.69 -5.23
N ALA A 13 5.98 -11.41 -5.07
CA ALA A 13 6.33 -12.19 -3.89
C ALA A 13 7.17 -11.39 -2.87
N GLY A 14 6.94 -10.09 -2.72
CA GLY A 14 7.41 -9.33 -1.57
C GLY A 14 6.74 -9.80 -0.27
N ALA A 15 7.07 -9.20 0.86
CA ALA A 15 6.48 -9.57 2.15
C ALA A 15 4.95 -9.59 2.12
N TRP A 16 4.32 -8.52 1.59
CA TRP A 16 2.86 -8.41 1.54
C TRP A 16 2.21 -9.41 0.58
N GLY A 17 2.77 -9.62 -0.62
CA GLY A 17 2.23 -10.61 -1.56
C GLY A 17 2.36 -12.03 -1.03
N THR A 18 3.45 -12.36 -0.34
CA THR A 18 3.63 -13.64 0.33
C THR A 18 2.62 -13.83 1.46
N ALA A 19 2.34 -12.79 2.26
CA ALA A 19 1.34 -12.85 3.32
C ALA A 19 -0.08 -13.04 2.77
N ILE A 20 -0.44 -12.34 1.67
CA ILE A 20 -1.72 -12.55 0.96
C ILE A 20 -1.82 -13.99 0.47
N ALA A 21 -0.79 -14.51 -0.23
CA ALA A 21 -0.79 -15.88 -0.72
C ALA A 21 -0.94 -16.89 0.43
N SER A 22 -0.28 -16.66 1.56
CA SER A 22 -0.41 -17.48 2.77
C SER A 22 -1.85 -17.50 3.30
N THR A 23 -2.48 -16.34 3.42
CA THR A 23 -3.87 -16.21 3.88
C THR A 23 -4.84 -16.91 2.93
N LEU A 24 -4.71 -16.68 1.62
CA LEU A 24 -5.57 -17.28 0.60
C LEU A 24 -5.43 -18.81 0.55
N SER A 25 -4.26 -19.35 0.80
CA SER A 25 -3.98 -20.78 0.75
C SER A 25 -4.76 -21.60 1.80
N LYS A 26 -5.38 -20.96 2.79
CA LYS A 26 -6.21 -21.64 3.79
C LYS A 26 -7.54 -22.11 3.22
N ASN A 27 -8.15 -21.26 2.42
CA ASN A 27 -9.48 -21.50 1.84
C ASN A 27 -9.41 -22.01 0.39
N GLN A 28 -8.22 -22.00 -0.22
CA GLN A 28 -7.99 -22.43 -1.59
C GLN A 28 -7.13 -23.70 -1.64
N ASN A 29 -7.33 -24.50 -2.68
CA ASN A 29 -6.54 -25.70 -2.89
C ASN A 29 -5.17 -25.42 -3.48
N PHE A 30 -5.04 -24.30 -4.18
CA PHE A 30 -3.83 -23.93 -4.88
C PHE A 30 -3.75 -22.41 -5.07
N ILE A 31 -2.57 -21.82 -4.86
CA ILE A 31 -2.27 -20.41 -5.08
C ILE A 31 -1.01 -20.29 -5.93
N ASN A 32 -1.13 -19.59 -7.05
CA ASN A 32 0.05 -19.17 -7.83
C ASN A 32 0.64 -17.90 -7.26
N LEU A 33 1.96 -17.85 -7.07
CA LEU A 33 2.67 -16.67 -6.59
C LEU A 33 3.83 -16.36 -7.54
N TRP A 34 3.74 -15.23 -8.25
CA TRP A 34 4.85 -14.79 -9.09
C TRP A 34 5.90 -14.04 -8.29
N ALA A 35 7.15 -14.47 -8.43
CA ALA A 35 8.34 -13.83 -7.89
C ALA A 35 9.27 -13.40 -9.04
N LYS A 36 9.76 -12.17 -8.98
CA LYS A 36 10.75 -11.67 -9.92
C LYS A 36 12.09 -12.36 -9.69
N GLU A 37 12.46 -12.56 -8.44
CA GLU A 37 13.74 -13.15 -8.00
C GLU A 37 13.63 -14.69 -8.03
N LEU A 38 14.52 -15.32 -8.79
CA LEU A 38 14.58 -16.79 -8.88
C LEU A 38 14.89 -17.44 -7.52
N GLU A 39 15.68 -16.78 -6.70
CA GLU A 39 15.99 -17.20 -5.33
C GLU A 39 14.73 -17.34 -4.48
N VAL A 40 13.79 -16.37 -4.57
CA VAL A 40 12.51 -16.40 -3.86
C VAL A 40 11.65 -17.57 -4.35
N THR A 41 11.57 -17.77 -5.67
CA THR A 41 10.85 -18.90 -6.26
C THR A 41 11.39 -20.25 -5.74
N ASN A 42 12.70 -20.40 -5.74
CA ASN A 42 13.37 -21.62 -5.25
C ASN A 42 13.13 -21.82 -3.75
N SER A 43 13.29 -20.77 -2.94
CA SER A 43 13.08 -20.85 -1.50
C SER A 43 11.64 -21.27 -1.16
N ILE A 44 10.63 -20.67 -1.78
CA ILE A 44 9.24 -21.01 -1.54
C ILE A 44 8.95 -22.46 -1.95
N ASN A 45 9.39 -22.89 -3.14
CA ASN A 45 9.06 -24.21 -3.68
C ASN A 45 9.81 -25.35 -2.98
N THR A 46 11.00 -25.12 -2.43
CA THR A 46 11.81 -26.17 -1.80
C THR A 46 11.73 -26.17 -0.28
N LYS A 47 11.60 -24.98 0.35
CA LYS A 47 11.62 -24.82 1.80
C LYS A 47 10.24 -24.47 2.38
N ASN A 48 9.24 -24.16 1.55
CA ASN A 48 7.97 -23.55 1.95
C ASN A 48 8.20 -22.31 2.82
N GLU A 49 9.07 -21.40 2.38
CA GLU A 49 9.43 -20.18 3.08
C GLU A 49 9.93 -19.13 2.09
N ASN A 50 9.60 -17.87 2.32
CA ASN A 50 10.19 -16.73 1.61
C ASN A 50 11.30 -16.13 2.47
N THR A 51 12.48 -16.71 2.41
CA THR A 51 13.62 -16.34 3.28
C THR A 51 14.13 -14.92 3.06
N LEU A 52 13.88 -14.32 1.88
CA LEU A 52 14.34 -12.98 1.55
C LEU A 52 13.40 -11.88 2.07
N PHE A 53 12.09 -12.04 1.88
CA PHE A 53 11.13 -10.96 2.13
C PHE A 53 10.19 -11.20 3.31
N LEU A 54 10.04 -12.46 3.75
CA LEU A 54 9.19 -12.84 4.88
C LEU A 54 9.80 -14.06 5.61
N PRO A 55 11.01 -13.89 6.19
CA PRO A 55 11.71 -14.97 6.88
C PRO A 55 10.93 -15.45 8.10
N ASP A 56 11.24 -16.68 8.54
CA ASP A 56 10.71 -17.33 9.76
C ASP A 56 9.19 -17.62 9.69
N ILE A 57 8.57 -17.50 8.53
CA ILE A 57 7.16 -17.82 8.30
C ILE A 57 7.04 -19.07 7.42
N LYS A 58 6.47 -20.13 7.99
CA LYS A 58 6.20 -21.37 7.24
C LYS A 58 4.98 -21.17 6.35
N LEU A 59 5.17 -21.36 5.05
CA LEU A 59 4.13 -21.25 4.04
C LEU A 59 3.44 -22.61 3.79
N SER A 60 2.20 -22.55 3.33
CA SER A 60 1.48 -23.74 2.90
C SER A 60 2.10 -24.34 1.64
N PRO A 61 2.22 -25.67 1.51
CA PRO A 61 2.65 -26.33 0.28
C PRO A 61 1.68 -26.14 -0.89
N LYS A 62 0.48 -25.60 -0.64
CA LYS A 62 -0.50 -25.18 -1.67
C LYS A 62 -0.05 -23.93 -2.44
N ILE A 63 0.98 -23.21 -1.98
CA ILE A 63 1.53 -22.06 -2.67
C ILE A 63 2.61 -22.54 -3.62
N LYS A 64 2.42 -22.28 -4.91
CA LYS A 64 3.41 -22.54 -5.94
C LYS A 64 3.99 -21.25 -6.45
N ALA A 65 5.29 -21.07 -6.26
CA ALA A 65 6.00 -19.90 -6.77
C ALA A 65 6.46 -20.11 -8.21
N HIS A 66 6.33 -19.06 -9.03
CA HIS A 66 6.68 -19.03 -10.44
C HIS A 66 7.57 -17.84 -10.76
N ASN A 67 8.47 -18.00 -11.72
CA ASN A 67 9.27 -16.91 -12.26
C ASN A 67 8.85 -16.54 -13.70
N ASP A 68 7.93 -17.29 -14.27
CA ASP A 68 7.22 -16.99 -15.52
C ASP A 68 5.73 -16.69 -15.28
N PHE A 69 4.97 -16.45 -16.35
CA PHE A 69 3.57 -16.02 -16.28
C PHE A 69 2.57 -17.01 -16.91
N LYS A 70 2.99 -18.25 -17.19
CA LYS A 70 2.13 -19.25 -17.87
C LYS A 70 0.85 -19.58 -17.08
N PHE A 71 0.91 -19.50 -15.76
CA PHE A 71 -0.24 -19.74 -14.88
C PHE A 71 -1.37 -18.71 -15.05
N LEU A 72 -1.14 -17.57 -15.68
CA LEU A 72 -2.16 -16.53 -15.89
C LEU A 72 -3.31 -17.00 -16.79
N GLU A 73 -3.06 -17.90 -17.72
CA GLU A 73 -4.07 -18.41 -18.65
C GLU A 73 -5.24 -19.12 -17.92
N ILE A 74 -4.98 -19.68 -16.74
CA ILE A 74 -6.00 -20.36 -15.94
C ILE A 74 -6.51 -19.55 -14.76
N SER A 75 -5.98 -18.36 -14.54
CA SER A 75 -6.33 -17.54 -13.39
C SER A 75 -7.70 -16.88 -13.56
N ASP A 76 -8.54 -16.97 -12.54
CA ASP A 76 -9.88 -16.36 -12.49
C ASP A 76 -9.97 -15.17 -11.51
N LEU A 77 -8.90 -14.92 -10.71
CA LEU A 77 -8.74 -13.75 -9.84
C LEU A 77 -7.25 -13.42 -9.68
N LEU A 78 -6.87 -12.16 -9.88
CA LEU A 78 -5.49 -11.69 -9.79
C LEU A 78 -5.32 -10.67 -8.66
N PHE A 79 -4.29 -10.87 -7.84
CA PHE A 79 -3.81 -9.87 -6.87
C PHE A 79 -2.51 -9.25 -7.38
N PHE A 80 -2.49 -7.92 -7.53
CA PHE A 80 -1.28 -7.18 -7.87
C PHE A 80 -0.68 -6.55 -6.62
N VAL A 81 0.54 -7.00 -6.29
CA VAL A 81 1.26 -6.62 -5.06
C VAL A 81 2.67 -6.10 -5.38
N THR A 82 2.87 -5.65 -6.60
CA THR A 82 4.13 -5.04 -7.02
C THR A 82 4.25 -3.61 -6.49
N PRO A 83 5.48 -3.07 -6.28
CA PRO A 83 5.63 -1.66 -5.95
C PRO A 83 5.03 -0.76 -7.04
N ALA A 84 4.42 0.36 -6.62
CA ALA A 84 3.62 1.22 -7.50
C ALA A 84 4.38 1.68 -8.78
N GLN A 85 5.68 1.96 -8.67
CA GLN A 85 6.48 2.44 -9.81
C GLN A 85 6.80 1.35 -10.85
N TYR A 86 6.64 0.08 -10.50
CA TYR A 86 6.82 -1.06 -11.41
C TYR A 86 5.49 -1.64 -11.90
N PHE A 87 4.37 -1.15 -11.37
CA PHE A 87 3.03 -1.69 -11.63
C PHE A 87 2.68 -1.68 -13.12
N ARG A 88 2.78 -0.51 -13.79
CA ARG A 88 2.48 -0.38 -15.23
C ARG A 88 3.29 -1.34 -16.06
N GLN A 89 4.61 -1.31 -15.93
CA GLN A 89 5.50 -2.16 -16.73
C GLN A 89 5.18 -3.64 -16.53
N THR A 90 4.95 -4.06 -15.29
CA THR A 90 4.57 -5.46 -15.00
C THR A 90 3.25 -5.81 -15.66
N LEU A 91 2.24 -4.94 -15.56
CA LEU A 91 0.92 -5.17 -16.11
C LEU A 91 0.93 -5.22 -17.65
N GLU A 92 1.64 -4.31 -18.30
CA GLU A 92 1.83 -4.29 -19.77
C GLU A 92 2.51 -5.56 -20.27
N ASN A 93 3.56 -6.02 -19.58
CA ASN A 93 4.29 -7.24 -19.95
C ASN A 93 3.42 -8.50 -19.94
N ILE A 94 2.38 -8.54 -19.10
CA ILE A 94 1.53 -9.73 -18.90
C ILE A 94 0.11 -9.56 -19.44
N SER A 95 -0.22 -8.40 -19.97
CA SER A 95 -1.59 -8.06 -20.40
C SER A 95 -2.20 -9.06 -21.39
N ASN A 96 -1.38 -9.56 -22.31
CA ASN A 96 -1.82 -10.54 -23.30
C ASN A 96 -2.08 -11.94 -22.75
N ALA A 97 -1.56 -12.27 -21.56
CA ALA A 97 -1.76 -13.54 -20.88
C ALA A 97 -2.97 -13.53 -19.93
N ILE A 98 -3.54 -12.35 -19.67
CA ILE A 98 -4.69 -12.19 -18.78
C ILE A 98 -5.97 -12.30 -19.59
N ASN A 99 -6.84 -13.23 -19.23
CA ASN A 99 -8.15 -13.37 -19.85
C ASN A 99 -9.03 -12.15 -19.57
N LYS A 100 -9.87 -11.79 -20.54
CA LYS A 100 -10.88 -10.73 -20.38
C LYS A 100 -11.81 -11.05 -19.21
N ASN A 101 -12.29 -10.02 -18.55
CA ASN A 101 -13.22 -10.08 -17.41
C ASN A 101 -12.66 -10.73 -16.13
N VAL A 102 -11.39 -11.13 -16.10
CA VAL A 102 -10.75 -11.57 -14.85
C VAL A 102 -10.55 -10.35 -13.93
N PRO A 103 -11.10 -10.34 -12.70
CA PRO A 103 -10.93 -9.22 -11.79
C PRO A 103 -9.49 -9.09 -11.31
N ILE A 104 -9.06 -7.83 -11.14
CA ILE A 104 -7.73 -7.46 -10.67
C ILE A 104 -7.86 -6.74 -9.34
N VAL A 105 -7.29 -7.31 -8.28
CA VAL A 105 -7.24 -6.71 -6.95
C VAL A 105 -5.90 -6.00 -6.76
N LEU A 106 -5.94 -4.69 -6.70
CA LEU A 106 -4.78 -3.83 -6.52
C LEU A 106 -4.43 -3.72 -5.04
N CYS A 107 -3.23 -4.14 -4.68
CA CYS A 107 -2.67 -4.04 -3.34
C CYS A 107 -1.48 -3.05 -3.29
N SER A 108 -1.01 -2.59 -4.45
CA SER A 108 0.03 -1.59 -4.58
C SER A 108 -0.43 -0.25 -4.03
N LYS A 109 0.39 0.38 -3.20
CA LYS A 109 0.08 1.68 -2.56
C LYS A 109 0.97 2.75 -3.15
N GLY A 110 0.38 3.73 -3.85
CA GLY A 110 1.14 4.83 -4.44
C GLY A 110 0.46 5.45 -5.66
N VAL A 111 1.18 6.40 -6.24
CA VAL A 111 0.84 7.12 -7.48
C VAL A 111 2.02 6.98 -8.42
N GLU A 112 1.78 6.75 -9.71
CA GLU A 112 2.84 6.68 -10.70
C GLU A 112 3.49 8.06 -10.88
N ILE A 113 4.81 8.16 -10.69
CA ILE A 113 5.52 9.46 -10.71
C ILE A 113 5.44 10.13 -12.09
N LYS A 114 5.52 9.36 -13.18
CA LYS A 114 5.57 9.92 -14.54
C LYS A 114 4.27 10.54 -15.00
N THR A 115 3.13 9.93 -14.64
CA THR A 115 1.81 10.30 -15.16
C THR A 115 0.87 10.84 -14.11
N LEU A 116 1.24 10.75 -12.84
CA LEU A 116 0.43 11.08 -11.65
C LEU A 116 -0.86 10.25 -11.56
N LYS A 117 -0.94 9.12 -12.25
CA LYS A 117 -2.10 8.24 -12.24
C LYS A 117 -2.13 7.34 -11.03
N LEU A 118 -3.34 7.09 -10.53
CA LEU A 118 -3.62 6.04 -9.58
C LEU A 118 -3.45 4.65 -10.23
N MET A 119 -3.20 3.64 -9.43
CA MET A 119 -3.03 2.26 -9.94
C MET A 119 -4.28 1.76 -10.67
N SER A 120 -5.49 2.15 -10.22
CA SER A 120 -6.74 1.81 -10.91
C SER A 120 -6.86 2.45 -12.30
N GLU A 121 -6.41 3.69 -12.46
CA GLU A 121 -6.41 4.37 -13.76
C GLU A 121 -5.43 3.70 -14.73
N ILE A 122 -4.29 3.23 -14.22
CA ILE A 122 -3.32 2.47 -15.03
C ILE A 122 -3.92 1.13 -15.44
N ALA A 123 -4.54 0.40 -14.49
CA ALA A 123 -5.16 -0.88 -14.77
C ALA A 123 -6.27 -0.76 -15.83
N ASN A 124 -7.15 0.23 -15.69
CA ASN A 124 -8.23 0.49 -16.66
C ASN A 124 -7.69 0.89 -18.05
N ASN A 125 -6.54 1.56 -18.12
CA ASN A 125 -5.92 1.91 -19.41
C ASN A 125 -5.29 0.71 -20.11
N VAL A 126 -4.65 -0.19 -19.36
CA VAL A 126 -3.94 -1.36 -19.92
C VAL A 126 -4.90 -2.52 -20.17
N LEU A 127 -5.85 -2.74 -19.27
CA LEU A 127 -6.81 -3.85 -19.29
C LEU A 127 -8.25 -3.34 -19.13
N PRO A 128 -8.80 -2.63 -20.11
CA PRO A 128 -10.10 -1.95 -20.00
C PRO A 128 -11.29 -2.90 -19.83
N SER A 129 -11.13 -4.18 -20.14
CA SER A 129 -12.17 -5.20 -19.99
C SER A 129 -12.13 -5.93 -18.65
N ASN A 130 -11.15 -5.65 -17.79
CA ASN A 130 -10.94 -6.37 -16.56
C ASN A 130 -11.41 -5.52 -15.36
N PRO A 131 -12.35 -6.03 -14.56
CA PRO A 131 -12.83 -5.30 -13.39
C PRO A 131 -11.70 -5.04 -12.39
N VAL A 132 -11.67 -3.83 -11.82
CA VAL A 132 -10.65 -3.41 -10.88
C VAL A 132 -11.23 -3.30 -9.46
N ALA A 133 -10.55 -3.91 -8.51
CA ALA A 133 -10.78 -3.75 -7.09
C ALA A 133 -9.50 -3.28 -6.38
N VAL A 134 -9.62 -2.66 -5.22
CA VAL A 134 -8.51 -2.20 -4.38
C VAL A 134 -8.62 -2.83 -3.00
N LEU A 135 -7.55 -3.43 -2.51
CA LEU A 135 -7.45 -3.97 -1.16
C LEU A 135 -6.49 -3.10 -0.35
N SER A 136 -7.00 -2.42 0.68
CA SER A 136 -6.23 -1.48 1.50
C SER A 136 -6.71 -1.50 2.95
N GLY A 137 -5.82 -1.17 3.89
CA GLY A 137 -6.15 -1.10 5.32
C GLY A 137 -4.96 -1.44 6.21
N PRO A 138 -5.17 -1.44 7.55
CA PRO A 138 -4.12 -1.67 8.54
C PRO A 138 -3.65 -3.13 8.52
N SER A 139 -2.47 -3.36 7.97
CA SER A 139 -1.95 -4.73 7.82
C SER A 139 -0.43 -4.75 7.65
N PHE A 140 0.28 -5.25 8.64
CA PHE A 140 1.66 -5.64 8.44
C PHE A 140 1.71 -7.08 7.90
N ALA A 141 2.60 -7.31 6.96
CA ALA A 141 2.73 -8.63 6.31
C ALA A 141 3.00 -9.74 7.33
N VAL A 142 3.84 -9.47 8.34
CA VAL A 142 4.18 -10.42 9.39
C VAL A 142 2.97 -10.79 10.25
N ASP A 143 2.11 -9.84 10.58
CA ASP A 143 0.91 -10.08 11.39
C ASP A 143 -0.09 -10.96 10.61
N VAL A 144 -0.35 -10.61 9.34
CA VAL A 144 -1.23 -11.37 8.46
C VAL A 144 -0.72 -12.80 8.23
N ALA A 145 0.57 -12.97 7.98
CA ALA A 145 1.18 -14.28 7.78
C ALA A 145 1.16 -15.15 9.03
N ASN A 146 1.22 -14.53 10.23
CA ASN A 146 1.07 -15.20 11.52
C ASN A 146 -0.40 -15.41 11.94
N ASN A 147 -1.36 -15.13 11.07
CA ASN A 147 -2.79 -15.27 11.37
C ASN A 147 -3.31 -14.35 12.48
N LEU A 148 -2.68 -13.23 12.73
CA LEU A 148 -3.22 -12.27 13.67
C LEU A 148 -4.44 -11.57 13.06
N PRO A 149 -5.44 -11.23 13.89
CA PRO A 149 -6.66 -10.59 13.41
C PRO A 149 -6.37 -9.32 12.62
N THR A 150 -6.84 -9.27 11.39
CA THR A 150 -6.63 -8.16 10.46
C THR A 150 -7.94 -7.82 9.77
N ALA A 151 -8.20 -6.53 9.59
CA ALA A 151 -9.37 -6.04 8.89
C ALA A 151 -8.97 -5.08 7.77
N LEU A 152 -9.50 -5.30 6.57
CA LEU A 152 -9.17 -4.53 5.37
C LEU A 152 -10.43 -4.06 4.64
N THR A 153 -10.28 -3.00 3.86
CA THR A 153 -11.29 -2.53 2.92
C THR A 153 -11.01 -3.10 1.53
N LEU A 154 -12.02 -3.75 0.95
CA LEU A 154 -12.08 -4.09 -0.46
C LEU A 154 -12.98 -3.08 -1.16
N ALA A 155 -12.41 -2.22 -2.00
CA ALA A 155 -13.14 -1.24 -2.79
C ALA A 155 -13.26 -1.72 -4.25
N CYS A 156 -14.50 -1.75 -4.77
CA CYS A 156 -14.80 -2.07 -6.16
C CYS A 156 -16.15 -1.46 -6.52
N GLU A 157 -16.28 -0.88 -7.70
CA GLU A 157 -17.54 -0.27 -8.14
C GLU A 157 -18.64 -1.30 -8.35
N ASP A 158 -18.32 -2.40 -9.03
CA ASP A 158 -19.25 -3.51 -9.26
C ASP A 158 -19.55 -4.26 -7.95
N SER A 159 -20.83 -4.30 -7.57
CA SER A 159 -21.30 -4.88 -6.31
C SER A 159 -21.15 -6.41 -6.28
N ASP A 160 -21.38 -7.08 -7.40
CA ASP A 160 -21.39 -8.54 -7.47
C ASP A 160 -19.98 -9.09 -7.48
N ILE A 161 -19.09 -8.45 -8.25
CA ILE A 161 -17.66 -8.75 -8.25
C ILE A 161 -17.06 -8.50 -6.88
N ARG A 162 -17.36 -7.35 -6.26
CA ARG A 162 -16.90 -7.00 -4.91
C ARG A 162 -17.32 -8.04 -3.88
N LYS A 163 -18.61 -8.42 -3.90
CA LYS A 163 -19.14 -9.43 -2.99
C LYS A 163 -18.45 -10.77 -3.20
N LYS A 164 -18.32 -11.22 -4.45
CA LYS A 164 -17.66 -12.48 -4.79
C LYS A 164 -16.20 -12.52 -4.36
N ILE A 165 -15.43 -11.43 -4.59
CA ILE A 165 -14.06 -11.33 -4.11
C ILE A 165 -14.03 -11.37 -2.58
N ALA A 166 -14.87 -10.57 -1.90
CA ALA A 166 -14.90 -10.53 -0.45
C ALA A 166 -15.21 -11.91 0.17
N GLU A 167 -16.20 -12.64 -0.36
CA GLU A 167 -16.54 -14.00 0.09
C GLU A 167 -15.40 -15.00 -0.15
N THR A 168 -14.63 -14.82 -1.24
CA THR A 168 -13.49 -15.69 -1.57
C THR A 168 -12.33 -15.55 -0.59
N ILE A 169 -12.06 -14.31 -0.13
CA ILE A 169 -10.83 -14.00 0.64
C ILE A 169 -11.09 -13.82 2.14
N ASN A 170 -12.34 -13.66 2.58
CA ASN A 170 -12.69 -13.45 3.99
C ASN A 170 -12.46 -14.69 4.84
N SER A 171 -11.92 -14.51 6.02
CA SER A 171 -11.82 -15.55 7.07
C SER A 171 -12.12 -14.96 8.44
N ALA A 172 -12.05 -15.77 9.49
CA ALA A 172 -12.23 -15.29 10.86
C ALA A 172 -11.15 -14.26 11.24
N GLU A 173 -9.90 -14.50 10.84
CA GLU A 173 -8.76 -13.65 11.14
C GLU A 173 -8.50 -12.57 10.08
N PHE A 174 -9.04 -12.73 8.85
CA PHE A 174 -8.84 -11.80 7.74
C PHE A 174 -10.18 -11.24 7.27
N ARG A 175 -10.64 -10.18 7.96
CA ARG A 175 -11.97 -9.61 7.78
C ARG A 175 -12.00 -8.59 6.64
N ILE A 176 -12.95 -8.73 5.72
CA ILE A 176 -13.09 -7.86 4.55
C ILE A 176 -14.33 -6.99 4.67
N TYR A 177 -14.12 -5.67 4.71
CA TYR A 177 -15.17 -4.66 4.67
C TYR A 177 -15.27 -4.07 3.27
N GLN A 178 -16.47 -3.97 2.74
CA GLN A 178 -16.72 -3.60 1.36
C GLN A 178 -16.94 -2.08 1.20
N SER A 179 -16.43 -1.51 0.11
CA SER A 179 -16.62 -0.13 -0.30
C SER A 179 -16.81 -0.03 -1.82
N GLN A 180 -17.49 1.03 -2.29
CA GLN A 180 -17.51 1.38 -3.71
C GLN A 180 -16.44 2.41 -4.08
N ASP A 181 -15.79 3.02 -3.09
CA ASP A 181 -14.88 4.14 -3.27
C ASP A 181 -13.45 3.66 -3.50
N ILE A 182 -13.12 3.41 -4.75
CA ILE A 182 -11.78 3.04 -5.20
C ILE A 182 -10.78 4.17 -4.96
N ILE A 183 -11.19 5.43 -5.20
CA ILE A 183 -10.30 6.60 -5.09
C ILE A 183 -9.89 6.82 -3.64
N GLY A 184 -10.84 6.91 -2.72
CA GLY A 184 -10.56 7.11 -1.30
C GLY A 184 -9.67 6.02 -0.71
N ALA A 185 -9.91 4.74 -1.07
CA ALA A 185 -9.10 3.62 -0.62
C ALA A 185 -7.65 3.70 -1.12
N GLN A 186 -7.41 4.18 -2.36
CA GLN A 186 -6.06 4.34 -2.91
C GLN A 186 -5.34 5.56 -2.33
N ILE A 187 -6.01 6.71 -2.24
CA ILE A 187 -5.39 7.95 -1.72
C ILE A 187 -5.00 7.76 -0.26
N GLY A 188 -5.86 7.16 0.57
CA GLY A 188 -5.51 6.82 1.95
C GLY A 188 -4.22 6.00 2.03
N GLY A 189 -4.14 4.92 1.26
CA GLY A 189 -2.96 4.05 1.22
C GLY A 189 -1.69 4.71 0.66
N ALA A 190 -1.81 5.57 -0.37
CA ALA A 190 -0.68 6.23 -1.00
C ALA A 190 -0.05 7.34 -0.13
N THR A 191 -0.89 8.07 0.61
CA THR A 191 -0.46 9.27 1.36
C THR A 191 -0.05 8.96 2.81
N LYS A 192 -0.64 7.95 3.46
CA LYS A 192 -0.32 7.58 4.85
C LYS A 192 1.18 7.39 5.10
N ASN A 193 1.90 6.85 4.12
CA ASN A 193 3.32 6.57 4.22
C ASN A 193 4.16 7.85 4.38
N ILE A 194 3.71 8.97 3.80
CA ILE A 194 4.36 10.27 3.92
C ILE A 194 4.17 10.81 5.35
N ILE A 195 2.93 10.71 5.86
CA ILE A 195 2.62 11.13 7.23
C ILE A 195 3.36 10.24 8.25
N ALA A 196 3.56 8.96 7.94
CA ALA A 196 4.36 8.08 8.78
C ALA A 196 5.85 8.51 8.83
N ILE A 197 6.43 8.98 7.72
CA ILE A 197 7.77 9.59 7.73
C ILE A 197 7.77 10.82 8.65
N ALA A 198 6.79 11.73 8.49
CA ALA A 198 6.66 12.92 9.32
C ALA A 198 6.51 12.59 10.82
N SER A 199 5.66 11.60 11.15
CA SER A 199 5.49 11.10 12.51
C SER A 199 6.79 10.54 13.09
N GLY A 200 7.55 9.80 12.27
CA GLY A 200 8.87 9.30 12.62
C GLY A 200 9.88 10.43 12.89
N VAL A 201 9.89 11.50 12.10
CA VAL A 201 10.74 12.69 12.32
C VAL A 201 10.45 13.33 13.68
N VAL A 202 9.16 13.54 14.00
CA VAL A 202 8.74 14.09 15.31
C VAL A 202 9.22 13.21 16.46
N TYR A 203 9.07 11.89 16.32
CA TYR A 203 9.53 10.91 17.30
C TYR A 203 11.07 10.93 17.45
N GLY A 204 11.79 10.89 16.34
CA GLY A 204 13.26 10.90 16.32
C GLY A 204 13.89 12.18 16.90
N LYS A 205 13.23 13.33 16.68
CA LYS A 205 13.63 14.64 17.23
C LYS A 205 13.26 14.82 18.70
N GLY A 206 12.44 13.91 19.28
CA GLY A 206 12.07 13.98 20.69
C GLY A 206 11.03 15.06 21.03
N LEU A 207 10.15 15.45 20.08
CA LEU A 207 9.17 16.51 20.27
C LEU A 207 7.94 16.10 21.10
N GLY A 208 7.85 14.85 21.49
CA GLY A 208 6.81 14.30 22.37
C GLY A 208 5.55 13.81 21.64
N ASP A 209 4.72 13.07 22.37
CA ASP A 209 3.54 12.39 21.80
C ASP A 209 2.41 13.35 21.45
N SER A 210 2.29 14.50 22.16
CA SER A 210 1.29 15.53 21.84
C SER A 210 1.54 16.14 20.45
N ALA A 211 2.79 16.51 20.14
CA ALA A 211 3.17 17.03 18.82
C ALA A 211 2.97 15.98 17.74
N ARG A 212 3.31 14.72 18.02
CA ARG A 212 3.10 13.62 17.09
C ARG A 212 1.63 13.38 16.79
N SER A 213 0.78 13.37 17.81
CA SER A 213 -0.68 13.20 17.66
C SER A 213 -1.30 14.34 16.85
N ALA A 214 -0.91 15.59 17.15
CA ALA A 214 -1.36 16.75 16.39
C ALA A 214 -0.93 16.68 14.92
N LEU A 215 0.33 16.28 14.63
CA LEU A 215 0.81 16.09 13.28
C LEU A 215 0.03 15.00 12.53
N ILE A 216 -0.27 13.87 13.17
CA ILE A 216 -1.06 12.79 12.55
C ILE A 216 -2.48 13.28 12.22
N ALA A 217 -3.13 13.99 13.14
CA ALA A 217 -4.46 14.56 12.91
C ALA A 217 -4.46 15.56 11.73
N ARG A 218 -3.47 16.46 11.67
CA ARG A 218 -3.32 17.42 10.56
C ARG A 218 -2.96 16.72 9.25
N GLY A 219 -2.12 15.68 9.30
CA GLY A 219 -1.81 14.86 8.13
C GLY A 219 -3.03 14.12 7.60
N TYR A 220 -3.87 13.60 8.50
CA TYR A 220 -5.15 12.99 8.12
C TYR A 220 -6.08 14.00 7.41
N PHE A 221 -6.11 15.25 7.88
CA PHE A 221 -6.86 16.32 7.22
C PHE A 221 -6.34 16.55 5.79
N GLU A 222 -5.01 16.65 5.59
CA GLU A 222 -4.42 16.79 4.24
C GLU A 222 -4.85 15.63 3.31
N ILE A 223 -4.77 14.39 3.79
CA ILE A 223 -5.19 13.20 3.05
C ILE A 223 -6.67 13.30 2.64
N THR A 224 -7.51 13.71 3.58
CA THR A 224 -8.96 13.83 3.36
C THR A 224 -9.29 14.89 2.31
N GLN A 225 -8.62 16.05 2.37
CA GLN A 225 -8.82 17.12 1.38
C GLN A 225 -8.41 16.67 -0.02
N LEU A 226 -7.26 16.01 -0.17
CA LEU A 226 -6.84 15.48 -1.46
C LEU A 226 -7.81 14.42 -1.99
N ALA A 227 -8.20 13.47 -1.15
CA ALA A 227 -9.13 12.43 -1.56
C ALA A 227 -10.48 13.01 -2.03
N LYS A 228 -11.03 13.99 -1.30
CA LYS A 228 -12.28 14.69 -1.69
C LYS A 228 -12.12 15.43 -3.01
N ALA A 229 -11.03 16.17 -3.19
CA ALA A 229 -10.76 16.89 -4.44
C ALA A 229 -10.64 15.97 -5.66
N MET A 230 -10.22 14.73 -5.45
CA MET A 230 -10.13 13.70 -6.48
C MET A 230 -11.43 12.87 -6.65
N GLY A 231 -12.49 13.17 -5.90
CA GLY A 231 -13.77 12.45 -5.97
C GLY A 231 -13.92 11.26 -5.00
N GLY A 232 -12.97 11.07 -4.10
CA GLY A 232 -13.07 10.09 -3.01
C GLY A 232 -14.02 10.57 -1.90
N LYS A 233 -14.49 9.63 -1.09
CA LYS A 233 -15.48 9.89 -0.04
C LYS A 233 -14.79 9.99 1.32
N GLU A 234 -15.08 11.05 2.08
CA GLU A 234 -14.57 11.25 3.43
C GLU A 234 -14.85 10.05 4.35
N ARG A 235 -16.04 9.45 4.23
CA ARG A 235 -16.40 8.25 4.99
C ARG A 235 -15.43 7.08 4.77
N THR A 236 -14.84 6.94 3.58
CA THR A 236 -13.83 5.90 3.31
C THR A 236 -12.55 6.18 4.07
N LEU A 237 -12.19 7.46 4.18
CA LEU A 237 -10.97 7.89 4.89
C LEU A 237 -11.10 7.71 6.42
N THR A 238 -12.30 7.84 7.02
CA THR A 238 -12.51 7.55 8.44
C THR A 238 -12.44 6.05 8.77
N GLY A 239 -12.47 5.19 7.77
CA GLY A 239 -12.43 3.73 7.90
C GLY A 239 -11.02 3.14 7.91
N LEU A 240 -10.98 1.83 7.58
CA LEU A 240 -9.76 1.02 7.64
C LEU A 240 -8.69 1.48 6.65
N SER A 241 -9.06 1.78 5.39
CA SER A 241 -8.11 2.18 4.33
C SER A 241 -7.55 3.60 4.49
N GLY A 242 -8.13 4.41 5.37
CA GLY A 242 -7.68 5.75 5.72
C GLY A 242 -7.12 5.79 7.14
N MET A 243 -7.97 6.16 8.12
CA MET A 243 -7.59 6.35 9.53
C MET A 243 -6.93 5.11 10.13
N GLY A 244 -7.50 3.91 9.90
CA GLY A 244 -6.94 2.67 10.48
C GLY A 244 -5.51 2.40 10.01
N ASP A 245 -5.27 2.50 8.70
CA ASP A 245 -3.94 2.27 8.12
C ASP A 245 -2.94 3.40 8.47
N LEU A 246 -3.42 4.62 8.62
CA LEU A 246 -2.62 5.76 9.08
C LEU A 246 -2.15 5.56 10.53
N ILE A 247 -3.07 5.24 11.45
CA ILE A 247 -2.75 5.01 12.87
C ILE A 247 -1.72 3.90 13.02
N LEU A 248 -1.94 2.75 12.36
CA LEU A 248 -0.99 1.64 12.40
C LEU A 248 0.40 2.07 11.92
N THR A 249 0.46 2.75 10.78
CA THR A 249 1.72 3.06 10.11
C THR A 249 2.51 4.15 10.82
N CYS A 250 1.83 5.13 11.44
CA CYS A 250 2.44 6.26 12.15
C CYS A 250 2.91 5.94 13.57
N ASN A 251 2.46 4.81 14.16
CA ASN A 251 2.74 4.48 15.56
C ASN A 251 3.58 3.21 15.74
N SER A 252 4.06 2.59 14.66
CA SER A 252 4.81 1.33 14.76
C SER A 252 6.21 1.45 14.16
N GLN A 253 7.20 0.96 14.88
CA GLN A 253 8.57 0.81 14.36
C GLN A 253 8.69 -0.30 13.31
N THR A 254 7.70 -1.17 13.17
CA THR A 254 7.59 -2.11 12.06
C THR A 254 7.35 -1.38 10.73
N SER A 255 6.83 -0.15 10.78
CA SER A 255 6.68 0.70 9.60
C SER A 255 8.04 1.22 9.12
N ARG A 256 8.46 0.78 7.93
CA ARG A 256 9.69 1.29 7.28
C ARG A 256 9.68 2.80 7.08
N ASN A 257 8.50 3.37 6.82
CA ASN A 257 8.35 4.82 6.65
C ASN A 257 8.53 5.56 7.97
N PHE A 258 7.93 5.07 9.05
CA PHE A 258 8.14 5.62 10.39
C PHE A 258 9.61 5.52 10.82
N THR A 259 10.23 4.35 10.61
CA THR A 259 11.65 4.13 10.96
C THR A 259 12.60 5.02 10.14
N LEU A 260 12.31 5.24 8.85
CA LEU A 260 13.05 6.22 8.04
C LEU A 260 12.94 7.62 8.65
N GLY A 261 11.72 8.07 8.95
CA GLY A 261 11.50 9.37 9.58
C GLY A 261 12.21 9.50 10.93
N MET A 262 12.19 8.45 11.76
CA MET A 262 12.90 8.41 13.04
C MET A 262 14.41 8.60 12.87
N LYS A 263 15.02 7.94 11.89
CA LYS A 263 16.45 8.11 11.59
C LYS A 263 16.77 9.54 11.14
N LEU A 264 15.96 10.12 10.26
CA LEU A 264 16.08 11.51 9.82
C LEU A 264 15.93 12.46 11.02
N GLY A 265 14.92 12.25 11.89
CA GLY A 265 14.69 13.04 13.10
C GLY A 265 15.87 13.01 14.08
N LYS A 266 16.64 11.92 14.11
CA LYS A 266 17.89 11.79 14.88
C LYS A 266 19.10 12.48 14.22
N GLY A 267 18.94 13.14 13.08
CA GLY A 267 19.98 13.88 12.38
C GLY A 267 20.72 13.11 11.29
N MET A 268 20.32 11.88 10.97
CA MET A 268 20.89 11.17 9.81
C MET A 268 20.46 11.87 8.52
N ASN A 269 21.34 11.96 7.52
CA ASN A 269 20.94 12.37 6.19
C ASN A 269 20.20 11.23 5.46
N ILE A 270 19.56 11.56 4.32
CA ILE A 270 18.73 10.60 3.60
C ILE A 270 19.51 9.37 3.11
N ASN A 271 20.75 9.54 2.67
CA ASN A 271 21.60 8.46 2.19
C ASN A 271 21.99 7.52 3.32
N GLU A 272 22.36 8.05 4.49
CA GLU A 272 22.65 7.27 5.69
C GLU A 272 21.42 6.52 6.20
N ALA A 273 20.27 7.21 6.23
CA ALA A 273 19.01 6.64 6.72
C ALA A 273 18.49 5.48 5.84
N THR A 274 18.82 5.50 4.55
CA THR A 274 18.41 4.47 3.57
C THR A 274 19.47 3.40 3.30
N ASN A 275 20.69 3.59 3.78
CA ASN A 275 21.77 2.62 3.58
C ASN A 275 21.44 1.26 4.20
N GLY A 276 21.69 0.17 3.45
CA GLY A 276 21.46 -1.21 3.91
C GLY A 276 19.99 -1.65 3.94
N LEU A 277 19.06 -0.85 3.44
CA LEU A 277 17.65 -1.26 3.35
C LEU A 277 17.47 -2.22 2.16
N THR A 278 16.98 -3.43 2.41
CA THR A 278 16.60 -4.43 1.39
C THR A 278 15.37 -4.00 0.58
N SER A 279 14.58 -3.07 1.10
CA SER A 279 13.45 -2.47 0.40
C SER A 279 13.24 -1.02 0.83
N ILE A 280 13.04 -0.14 -0.16
CA ILE A 280 12.89 1.30 0.08
C ILE A 280 11.51 1.61 0.66
N ALA A 281 11.45 2.63 1.53
CA ALA A 281 10.20 3.18 2.05
C ALA A 281 9.38 3.81 0.90
N GLU A 282 8.20 3.26 0.59
CA GLU A 282 7.35 3.72 -0.52
C GLU A 282 6.95 5.20 -0.42
N GLY A 283 6.87 5.73 0.80
CA GLY A 283 6.59 7.14 1.05
C GLY A 283 7.58 8.08 0.37
N MET A 284 8.86 7.71 0.25
CA MET A 284 9.86 8.52 -0.44
C MET A 284 9.49 8.76 -1.91
N PHE A 285 9.11 7.69 -2.61
CA PHE A 285 8.74 7.80 -4.03
C PHE A 285 7.40 8.49 -4.22
N SER A 286 6.44 8.23 -3.35
CA SER A 286 5.11 8.80 -3.46
C SER A 286 5.05 10.29 -3.18
N THR A 287 5.97 10.82 -2.36
CA THR A 287 5.90 12.22 -1.86
C THR A 287 5.87 13.23 -3.00
N LYS A 288 6.80 13.13 -3.96
CA LYS A 288 6.85 14.05 -5.11
C LYS A 288 5.58 14.00 -5.96
N ALA A 289 5.07 12.80 -6.22
CA ALA A 289 3.85 12.61 -7.00
C ALA A 289 2.62 13.17 -6.28
N ILE A 290 2.51 12.96 -4.96
CA ILE A 290 1.41 13.49 -4.16
C ILE A 290 1.45 15.02 -4.08
N VAL A 291 2.63 15.65 -3.93
CA VAL A 291 2.75 17.12 -3.98
C VAL A 291 2.29 17.69 -5.34
N GLN A 292 2.65 17.03 -6.44
CA GLN A 292 2.21 17.46 -7.77
C GLN A 292 0.71 17.27 -7.96
N LEU A 293 0.17 16.15 -7.49
CA LEU A 293 -1.25 15.84 -7.55
C LEU A 293 -2.08 16.84 -6.72
N ALA A 294 -1.61 17.19 -5.53
CA ALA A 294 -2.21 18.22 -4.69
C ALA A 294 -2.27 19.59 -5.39
N LYS A 295 -1.20 19.99 -6.08
CA LYS A 295 -1.16 21.23 -6.87
C LYS A 295 -2.19 21.20 -8.02
N ILE A 296 -2.31 20.10 -8.76
CA ILE A 296 -3.28 19.95 -9.85
C ILE A 296 -4.72 20.11 -9.32
N HIS A 297 -4.99 19.58 -8.13
CA HIS A 297 -6.31 19.64 -7.51
C HIS A 297 -6.52 20.86 -6.59
N ASN A 298 -5.58 21.83 -6.56
CA ASN A 298 -5.62 23.03 -5.72
C ASN A 298 -5.76 22.72 -4.22
N VAL A 299 -5.12 21.65 -3.74
CA VAL A 299 -5.11 21.25 -2.33
C VAL A 299 -3.77 21.63 -1.68
N THR A 300 -3.84 22.30 -0.54
CA THR A 300 -2.65 22.66 0.25
C THR A 300 -2.31 21.52 1.22
N MET A 301 -1.09 20.97 1.10
CA MET A 301 -0.61 19.84 1.90
C MET A 301 0.75 20.16 2.55
N PRO A 302 0.80 21.06 3.55
CA PRO A 302 2.06 21.58 4.10
C PRO A 302 2.95 20.50 4.74
N ILE A 303 2.39 19.49 5.43
CA ILE A 303 3.19 18.40 6.02
C ILE A 303 3.82 17.58 4.88
N THR A 304 3.03 17.25 3.87
CA THR A 304 3.48 16.49 2.69
C THR A 304 4.57 17.26 1.94
N GLU A 305 4.40 18.57 1.73
CA GLU A 305 5.39 19.45 1.09
C GLU A 305 6.69 19.53 1.90
N SER A 306 6.58 19.63 3.23
CA SER A 306 7.74 19.67 4.13
C SER A 306 8.56 18.37 4.06
N ILE A 307 7.89 17.22 4.04
CA ILE A 307 8.56 15.93 3.87
C ILE A 307 9.21 15.82 2.48
N ASN A 308 8.59 16.37 1.43
CA ASN A 308 9.21 16.42 0.11
C ASN A 308 10.50 17.25 0.11
N LYS A 309 10.50 18.43 0.73
CA LYS A 309 11.70 19.27 0.89
C LYS A 309 12.81 18.53 1.65
N LEU A 310 12.45 17.83 2.74
CA LEU A 310 13.39 17.07 3.56
C LEU A 310 14.05 15.93 2.79
N ILE A 311 13.26 15.13 2.08
CA ILE A 311 13.76 13.99 1.29
C ILE A 311 14.69 14.43 0.16
N ASN A 312 14.40 15.58 -0.46
CA ASN A 312 15.22 16.14 -1.54
C ASN A 312 16.40 16.98 -1.05
N ASN A 313 16.67 17.06 0.26
CA ASN A 313 17.68 17.93 0.87
C ASN A 313 17.51 19.43 0.53
N GLU A 314 16.27 19.88 0.29
CA GLU A 314 15.94 21.27 0.01
C GLU A 314 15.77 22.12 1.29
N SER A 315 15.59 21.46 2.45
CA SER A 315 15.47 22.09 3.75
C SER A 315 15.91 21.14 4.86
N ASN A 316 16.31 21.68 6.00
CA ASN A 316 16.63 20.90 7.20
C ASN A 316 15.40 20.79 8.13
N ILE A 317 15.47 19.87 9.08
CA ILE A 317 14.34 19.55 9.99
C ILE A 317 13.94 20.75 10.85
N ASP A 318 14.92 21.51 11.38
CA ASP A 318 14.62 22.63 12.28
C ASP A 318 13.89 23.74 11.54
N SER A 319 14.34 24.08 10.32
CA SER A 319 13.64 25.03 9.44
C SER A 319 12.22 24.58 9.07
N ILE A 320 12.01 23.27 8.84
CA ILE A 320 10.68 22.69 8.56
C ILE A 320 9.77 22.84 9.78
N ILE A 321 10.28 22.56 10.97
CA ILE A 321 9.51 22.70 12.22
C ILE A 321 9.12 24.17 12.43
N GLU A 322 10.05 25.11 12.26
CA GLU A 322 9.76 26.54 12.35
C GLU A 322 8.73 26.99 11.32
N GLU A 323 8.84 26.55 10.05
CA GLU A 323 7.86 26.86 8.99
C GLU A 323 6.46 26.37 9.37
N LEU A 324 6.34 25.13 9.89
CA LEU A 324 5.05 24.55 10.27
C LEU A 324 4.45 25.26 11.50
N LEU A 325 5.26 25.61 12.51
CA LEU A 325 4.81 26.28 13.73
C LEU A 325 4.46 27.77 13.51
N SER A 326 5.10 28.44 12.54
CA SER A 326 4.84 29.83 12.23
C SER A 326 3.60 30.08 11.36
N ARG A 327 2.90 29.01 10.95
CA ARG A 327 1.71 29.14 10.11
C ARG A 327 0.59 29.88 10.86
N PRO A 328 -0.20 30.73 10.17
CA PRO A 328 -1.32 31.41 10.77
C PRO A 328 -2.31 30.44 11.40
N LEU A 329 -2.81 30.81 12.58
CA LEU A 329 -3.90 30.08 13.22
C LEU A 329 -5.14 30.10 12.32
N LYS A 330 -5.77 28.94 12.15
CA LYS A 330 -7.00 28.77 11.40
C LYS A 330 -8.04 28.12 12.30
N GLU A 331 -9.30 28.30 11.95
CA GLU A 331 -10.36 27.51 12.55
C GLU A 331 -10.16 26.02 12.24
N GLU A 332 -10.46 25.16 13.19
CA GLU A 332 -10.51 23.72 12.98
C GLU A 332 -11.87 23.39 12.35
N SER A 333 -11.93 23.43 11.02
CA SER A 333 -13.15 23.20 10.25
C SER A 333 -12.95 22.03 9.29
#